data_b4637b713e1ad463db0df0511d219e1a
#
_entry.id   b4637b713e1ad463db0df0511d219e1a
#
_cell.length_a   1.000
_cell.length_b   1.000
_cell.length_c   1.000
_cell.angle_alpha   90.00
_cell.angle_beta   90.00
_cell.angle_gamma   90.00
#
_symmetry.space_group_name_H-M   'P 1'
#
loop_
_entity.id
_entity.type
_entity.pdbx_description
1 polymer ?
#
loop_
_entity_poly.entity_id
_entity_poly.type
_entity_poly.pdbx_seq_one_letter_code
_entity_poly.pdbx_strand_id
1 'polypeptide(L)'
;IKRYGFTPVRFGSEKYIKTFRKCKYVFINGNSWDKVYKSSDQIFVQTWHGFPLKKMVNDLNEQHERQQQLEAFIPRMKKWDYILTSSDINTTLLESAFMLNKNPNLKVLEYGAPKNEYLINNNNLQERQQLQLKYMYKIDDDKKYILYCPTWRGNQRKEVTQINLKDLLKYLPENY
;
A
#
# COMPACT_ATOMS: atom_id res chain seq x y z
N ILE A 1 8.67 14.32 9.41
CA ILE A 1 9.42 13.04 9.50
C ILE A 1 10.54 13.20 10.54
N LYS A 2 11.47 14.14 10.42
CA LYS A 2 12.56 14.38 11.40
C LYS A 2 12.04 14.58 12.83
N ARG A 3 10.88 15.24 13.02
CA ARG A 3 10.23 15.45 14.31
C ARG A 3 9.95 14.16 15.09
N TYR A 4 9.83 13.02 14.40
CA TYR A 4 9.57 11.72 15.00
C TYR A 4 10.81 10.82 15.08
N GLY A 5 12.01 11.40 14.99
CA GLY A 5 13.27 10.67 15.08
C GLY A 5 13.67 9.91 13.79
N PHE A 6 12.90 10.05 12.71
CA PHE A 6 13.26 9.40 11.44
C PHE A 6 14.28 10.21 10.64
N THR A 7 15.21 9.50 10.02
CA THR A 7 16.17 10.09 9.09
C THR A 7 15.68 9.87 7.65
N PRO A 8 15.20 10.91 6.94
CA PRO A 8 14.79 10.78 5.57
C PRO A 8 16.00 10.57 4.66
N VAL A 9 15.88 9.64 3.72
CA VAL A 9 16.90 9.35 2.72
C VAL A 9 16.26 9.40 1.33
N ARG A 10 16.89 10.14 0.41
CA ARG A 10 16.38 10.24 -0.97
C ARG A 10 16.48 8.88 -1.66
N PHE A 11 15.35 8.40 -2.18
CA PHE A 11 15.30 7.16 -2.95
C PHE A 11 16.28 7.20 -4.13
N GLY A 12 16.98 6.10 -4.36
CA GLY A 12 17.93 5.97 -5.47
C GLY A 12 19.27 6.70 -5.27
N SER A 13 19.48 7.40 -4.15
CA SER A 13 20.77 8.03 -3.85
C SER A 13 21.81 7.02 -3.35
N GLU A 14 23.08 7.39 -3.43
CA GLU A 14 24.16 6.59 -2.82
C GLU A 14 23.93 6.35 -1.32
N LYS A 15 23.45 7.38 -0.61
CA LYS A 15 23.08 7.28 0.81
C LYS A 15 21.97 6.24 1.01
N TYR A 16 20.99 6.16 0.10
CA TYR A 16 19.94 5.15 0.17
C TYR A 16 20.51 3.73 0.08
N ILE A 17 21.40 3.48 -0.87
CA ILE A 17 22.05 2.18 -1.05
C ILE A 17 22.88 1.80 0.19
N LYS A 18 23.69 2.75 0.69
CA LYS A 18 24.51 2.54 1.90
C LYS A 18 23.64 2.28 3.14
N THR A 19 22.55 3.03 3.30
CA THR A 19 21.62 2.85 4.42
C THR A 19 20.92 1.50 4.33
N PHE A 20 20.37 1.16 3.17
CA PHE A 20 19.70 -0.12 2.93
C PHE A 20 20.62 -1.30 3.31
N ARG A 21 21.88 -1.28 2.87
CA ARG A 21 22.85 -2.36 3.16
C ARG A 21 23.22 -2.49 4.64
N LYS A 22 23.07 -1.42 5.43
CA LYS A 22 23.38 -1.42 6.88
C LYS A 22 22.20 -1.78 7.78
N CYS A 23 20.98 -1.68 7.24
CA CYS A 23 19.78 -1.99 8.02
C CYS A 23 19.64 -3.50 8.19
N LYS A 24 19.49 -3.96 9.43
CA LYS A 24 19.15 -5.35 9.73
C LYS A 24 17.71 -5.67 9.35
N TYR A 25 16.78 -4.75 9.59
CA TYR A 25 15.36 -4.91 9.27
C TYR A 25 14.96 -3.93 8.18
N VAL A 26 14.28 -4.44 7.17
CA VAL A 26 13.74 -3.64 6.07
C VAL A 26 12.24 -3.88 5.99
N PHE A 27 11.45 -2.84 6.21
CA PHE A 27 10.00 -2.85 6.04
C PHE A 27 9.63 -2.12 4.77
N ILE A 28 8.80 -2.73 3.95
CA ILE A 28 8.37 -2.16 2.67
C ILE A 28 6.90 -2.49 2.42
N ASN A 29 6.18 -1.54 1.84
CA ASN A 29 4.78 -1.70 1.46
C ASN A 29 4.54 -1.78 -0.06
N GLY A 30 5.58 -1.86 -0.84
CA GLY A 30 5.54 -1.95 -2.30
C GLY A 30 6.73 -2.72 -2.85
N ASN A 31 7.16 -2.39 -4.06
CA ASN A 31 8.32 -3.05 -4.66
C ASN A 31 9.64 -2.44 -4.18
N SER A 32 10.60 -3.29 -3.86
CA SER A 32 11.97 -2.86 -3.62
C SER A 32 12.64 -2.38 -4.91
N TRP A 33 13.62 -1.49 -4.78
CA TRP A 33 14.44 -1.12 -5.93
C TRP A 33 15.33 -2.30 -6.37
N ASP A 34 15.37 -2.57 -7.68
CA ASP A 34 16.09 -3.73 -8.23
C ASP A 34 17.61 -3.63 -8.01
N LYS A 35 18.13 -2.40 -7.93
CA LYS A 35 19.57 -2.14 -7.70
C LYS A 35 20.04 -2.35 -6.26
N VAL A 36 19.16 -2.70 -5.33
CA VAL A 36 19.54 -3.04 -3.96
C VAL A 36 19.46 -4.55 -3.75
N TYR A 37 20.55 -5.10 -3.25
CA TYR A 37 20.68 -6.51 -2.94
C TYR A 37 20.56 -6.71 -1.44
N LYS A 38 19.78 -7.71 -1.06
CA LYS A 38 19.62 -8.13 0.32
C LYS A 38 20.90 -8.85 0.78
N SER A 39 21.38 -8.51 1.99
CA SER A 39 22.43 -9.27 2.67
C SER A 39 21.82 -10.49 3.38
N SER A 40 22.62 -11.51 3.65
CA SER A 40 22.15 -12.75 4.29
C SER A 40 21.61 -12.55 5.71
N ASP A 41 22.11 -11.54 6.42
CA ASP A 41 21.73 -11.18 7.78
C ASP A 41 20.54 -10.19 7.86
N GLN A 42 20.07 -9.68 6.73
CA GLN A 42 18.93 -8.79 6.68
C GLN A 42 17.62 -9.56 6.73
N ILE A 43 16.67 -8.99 7.47
CA ILE A 43 15.28 -9.46 7.55
C ILE A 43 14.40 -8.49 6.77
N PHE A 44 13.76 -9.01 5.73
CA PHE A 44 12.94 -8.24 4.81
C PHE A 44 11.46 -8.55 5.03
N VAL A 45 10.69 -7.56 5.48
CA VAL A 45 9.28 -7.67 5.81
C VAL A 45 8.46 -6.88 4.79
N GLN A 46 7.63 -7.58 4.03
CA GLN A 46 6.64 -6.99 3.14
C GLN A 46 5.32 -6.81 3.89
N THR A 47 4.86 -5.57 4.02
CA THR A 47 3.57 -5.27 4.67
C THR A 47 2.42 -5.17 3.66
N TRP A 48 2.77 -5.10 2.38
CA TRP A 48 1.87 -4.75 1.29
C TRP A 48 1.11 -3.44 1.58
N HIS A 49 0.11 -3.09 0.78
CA HIS A 49 -0.53 -1.78 0.91
C HIS A 49 -2.05 -1.79 0.76
N GLY A 50 -2.64 -2.96 0.63
CA GLY A 50 -4.10 -3.09 0.55
C GLY A 50 -4.59 -4.50 0.33
N PHE A 51 -5.91 -4.68 0.42
CA PHE A 51 -6.57 -5.90 0.03
C PHE A 51 -6.66 -5.97 -1.51
N PRO A 52 -6.31 -7.08 -2.16
CA PRO A 52 -6.36 -7.21 -3.60
C PRO A 52 -7.82 -7.33 -4.08
N LEU A 53 -8.34 -6.25 -4.67
CA LEU A 53 -9.66 -6.23 -5.31
C LEU A 53 -9.60 -6.56 -6.81
N LYS A 54 -8.42 -6.44 -7.40
CA LYS A 54 -8.17 -6.71 -8.82
C LYS A 54 -7.17 -7.84 -8.95
N LYS A 55 -7.30 -8.59 -10.05
CA LYS A 55 -6.28 -9.56 -10.44
C LYS A 55 -4.94 -8.88 -10.62
N MET A 56 -3.88 -9.51 -10.11
CA MET A 56 -2.53 -8.97 -10.14
C MET A 56 -1.55 -10.07 -10.54
N VAL A 57 -0.49 -9.67 -11.19
CA VAL A 57 0.68 -10.51 -11.51
C VAL A 57 0.29 -11.87 -12.11
N ASN A 58 0.34 -12.96 -11.35
CA ASN A 58 0.03 -14.31 -11.83
C ASN A 58 -1.46 -14.52 -12.15
N ASP A 59 -2.35 -13.76 -11.53
CA ASP A 59 -3.79 -13.92 -11.71
C ASP A 59 -4.35 -13.11 -12.89
N LEU A 60 -3.50 -12.39 -13.63
CA LEU A 60 -3.89 -11.66 -14.84
C LEU A 60 -4.41 -12.62 -15.92
N ASN A 61 -5.46 -12.21 -16.62
CA ASN A 61 -6.07 -13.01 -17.68
C ASN A 61 -5.16 -13.12 -18.91
N GLU A 62 -4.57 -12.00 -19.32
CA GLU A 62 -3.70 -11.94 -20.50
C GLU A 62 -2.36 -12.62 -20.24
N GLN A 63 -2.07 -13.69 -20.98
CA GLN A 63 -0.89 -14.52 -20.79
C GLN A 63 0.41 -13.73 -20.95
N HIS A 64 0.50 -12.89 -21.95
CA HIS A 64 1.71 -12.10 -22.20
C HIS A 64 1.99 -11.10 -21.07
N GLU A 65 0.97 -10.36 -20.63
CA GLU A 65 1.09 -9.42 -19.51
C GLU A 65 1.45 -10.14 -18.22
N ARG A 66 0.79 -11.26 -17.95
CA ARG A 66 1.07 -12.10 -16.78
C ARG A 66 2.54 -12.55 -16.74
N GLN A 67 3.06 -13.08 -17.86
CA GLN A 67 4.45 -13.52 -17.94
C GLN A 67 5.42 -12.37 -17.70
N GLN A 68 5.20 -11.23 -18.33
CA GLN A 68 6.04 -10.04 -18.17
C GLN A 68 6.05 -9.56 -16.72
N GLN A 69 4.87 -9.53 -16.07
CA GLN A 69 4.78 -9.12 -14.67
C GLN A 69 5.45 -10.13 -13.72
N LEU A 70 5.33 -11.43 -13.97
CA LEU A 70 6.00 -12.45 -13.17
C LEU A 70 7.52 -12.34 -13.26
N GLU A 71 8.07 -12.16 -14.45
CA GLU A 71 9.51 -12.00 -14.65
C GLU A 71 10.07 -10.81 -13.87
N ALA A 72 9.34 -9.71 -13.83
CA ALA A 72 9.73 -8.53 -13.07
C ALA A 72 9.50 -8.69 -11.55
N PHE A 73 8.49 -9.44 -11.14
CA PHE A 73 8.04 -9.50 -9.75
C PHE A 73 8.76 -10.58 -8.93
N ILE A 74 8.96 -11.77 -9.48
CA ILE A 74 9.57 -12.91 -8.76
C ILE A 74 10.94 -12.56 -8.14
N PRO A 75 11.88 -11.88 -8.84
CA PRO A 75 13.16 -11.52 -8.23
C PRO A 75 13.03 -10.57 -7.02
N ARG A 76 11.99 -9.75 -7.00
CA ARG A 76 11.70 -8.84 -5.87
C ARG A 76 11.10 -9.60 -4.70
N MET A 77 10.15 -10.46 -4.97
CA MET A 77 9.49 -11.31 -3.98
C MET A 77 10.48 -12.27 -3.30
N LYS A 78 11.45 -12.81 -4.03
CA LYS A 78 12.49 -13.66 -3.47
C LYS A 78 13.37 -13.01 -2.40
N LYS A 79 13.32 -11.67 -2.28
CA LYS A 79 14.03 -10.94 -1.21
C LYS A 79 13.26 -10.94 0.12
N TRP A 80 11.98 -11.28 0.12
CA TRP A 80 11.15 -11.24 1.31
C TRP A 80 11.38 -12.45 2.21
N ASP A 81 11.51 -12.20 3.51
CA ASP A 81 11.50 -13.25 4.54
C ASP A 81 10.12 -13.40 5.15
N TYR A 82 9.39 -12.27 5.21
CA TYR A 82 8.04 -12.24 5.75
C TYR A 82 7.12 -11.41 4.86
N ILE A 83 5.87 -11.84 4.77
CA ILE A 83 4.77 -11.02 4.26
C ILE A 83 3.65 -10.97 5.29
N LEU A 84 3.11 -9.77 5.53
CA LEU A 84 1.94 -9.58 6.39
C LEU A 84 0.68 -9.69 5.57
N THR A 85 -0.29 -10.43 6.08
CA THR A 85 -1.63 -10.56 5.52
C THR A 85 -2.68 -10.23 6.58
N SER A 86 -3.87 -9.84 6.13
CA SER A 86 -4.92 -9.36 7.05
C SER A 86 -5.98 -10.40 7.36
N SER A 87 -6.01 -11.50 6.64
CA SER A 87 -6.96 -12.60 6.79
C SER A 87 -6.57 -13.79 5.91
N ASP A 88 -7.16 -14.94 6.13
CA ASP A 88 -7.02 -16.15 5.32
C ASP A 88 -7.33 -15.90 3.82
N ILE A 89 -8.41 -15.17 3.53
CA ILE A 89 -8.76 -14.78 2.15
C ILE A 89 -7.67 -13.90 1.55
N ASN A 90 -7.16 -12.92 2.31
CA ASN A 90 -6.06 -12.07 1.84
C ASN A 90 -4.79 -12.89 1.58
N THR A 91 -4.49 -13.84 2.46
CA THR A 91 -3.37 -14.78 2.31
C THR A 91 -3.50 -15.56 1.02
N THR A 92 -4.62 -16.24 0.80
CA THR A 92 -4.89 -17.03 -0.40
C THR A 92 -4.73 -16.22 -1.69
N LEU A 93 -5.28 -15.00 -1.72
CA LEU A 93 -5.19 -14.13 -2.89
C LEU A 93 -3.74 -13.67 -3.16
N LEU A 94 -2.97 -13.35 -2.14
CA LEU A 94 -1.58 -12.94 -2.30
C LEU A 94 -0.67 -14.12 -2.65
N GLU A 95 -0.91 -15.30 -2.10
CA GLU A 95 -0.20 -16.52 -2.47
C GLU A 95 -0.35 -16.86 -3.95
N SER A 96 -1.58 -16.76 -4.48
CA SER A 96 -1.86 -16.96 -5.89
C SER A 96 -1.22 -15.89 -6.76
N ALA A 97 -1.54 -14.61 -6.48
CA ALA A 97 -1.10 -13.49 -7.29
C ALA A 97 0.42 -13.36 -7.36
N PHE A 98 1.11 -13.60 -6.27
CA PHE A 98 2.56 -13.40 -6.15
C PHE A 98 3.37 -14.67 -6.27
N MET A 99 2.71 -15.82 -6.43
CA MET A 99 3.38 -17.13 -6.45
C MET A 99 4.34 -17.31 -5.27
N LEU A 100 3.85 -17.05 -4.04
CA LEU A 100 4.69 -17.06 -2.85
C LEU A 100 5.43 -18.38 -2.63
N ASN A 101 4.88 -19.50 -3.14
CA ASN A 101 5.52 -20.80 -3.15
C ASN A 101 6.86 -20.86 -3.91
N LYS A 102 7.15 -19.87 -4.77
CA LYS A 102 8.45 -19.72 -5.44
C LYS A 102 9.56 -19.20 -4.51
N ASN A 103 9.22 -18.85 -3.28
CA ASN A 103 10.17 -18.49 -2.23
C ASN A 103 9.96 -19.39 -0.99
N PRO A 104 10.62 -20.56 -0.92
CA PRO A 104 10.39 -21.53 0.16
C PRO A 104 10.81 -21.02 1.55
N ASN A 105 11.58 -19.94 1.62
CA ASN A 105 11.99 -19.34 2.89
C ASN A 105 11.04 -18.26 3.40
N LEU A 106 10.07 -17.85 2.57
CA LEU A 106 9.08 -16.83 2.93
C LEU A 106 8.11 -17.38 3.97
N LYS A 107 7.86 -16.58 5.01
CA LYS A 107 6.84 -16.86 6.01
C LYS A 107 5.70 -15.87 5.88
N VAL A 108 4.49 -16.38 5.79
CA VAL A 108 3.28 -15.58 5.82
C VAL A 108 2.88 -15.36 7.28
N LEU A 109 2.64 -14.10 7.65
CA LEU A 109 2.23 -13.69 8.98
C LEU A 109 0.82 -13.06 8.90
N GLU A 110 -0.17 -13.82 9.31
CA GLU A 110 -1.58 -13.40 9.30
C GLU A 110 -1.95 -12.65 10.58
N TYR A 111 -1.36 -11.47 10.78
CA TYR A 111 -1.56 -10.66 11.99
C TYR A 111 -2.35 -9.38 11.76
N GLY A 112 -2.91 -9.20 10.58
CA GLY A 112 -3.63 -7.99 10.22
C GLY A 112 -2.77 -6.98 9.45
N ALA A 113 -3.39 -5.86 9.10
CA ALA A 113 -2.71 -4.75 8.43
C ALA A 113 -2.41 -3.65 9.44
N PRO A 114 -1.13 -3.27 9.68
CA PRO A 114 -0.76 -2.27 10.70
C PRO A 114 -1.50 -0.93 10.57
N LYS A 115 -1.83 -0.53 9.34
CA LYS A 115 -2.62 0.70 9.10
C LYS A 115 -4.05 0.64 9.65
N ASN A 116 -4.63 -0.57 9.73
CA ASN A 116 -6.00 -0.75 10.20
C ASN A 116 -6.08 -0.69 11.72
N GLU A 117 -5.04 -1.12 12.41
CA GLU A 117 -4.93 -1.02 13.87
C GLU A 117 -5.07 0.42 14.35
N TYR A 118 -4.41 1.36 13.65
CA TYR A 118 -4.55 2.78 13.96
C TYR A 118 -6.01 3.26 13.86
N LEU A 119 -6.74 2.84 12.83
CA LEU A 119 -8.15 3.21 12.65
C LEU A 119 -9.07 2.64 13.73
N ILE A 120 -8.78 1.44 14.19
CA ILE A 120 -9.58 0.77 15.22
C ILE A 120 -9.32 1.37 16.61
N ASN A 121 -8.05 1.54 16.95
CA ASN A 121 -7.64 1.96 18.29
C ASN A 121 -7.83 3.47 18.54
N ASN A 122 -7.84 4.29 17.49
CA ASN A 122 -7.86 5.75 17.58
C ASN A 122 -9.19 6.36 17.11
N ASN A 123 -10.28 5.61 17.17
CA ASN A 123 -11.60 6.11 16.78
C ASN A 123 -12.30 6.87 17.92
N ASN A 124 -11.60 7.79 18.59
CA ASN A 124 -12.17 8.62 19.63
C ASN A 124 -12.38 10.08 19.16
N LEU A 125 -13.34 10.75 19.79
CA LEU A 125 -13.75 12.11 19.45
C LEU A 125 -12.59 13.11 19.59
N GLN A 126 -11.78 12.99 20.63
CA GLN A 126 -10.68 13.89 20.92
C GLN A 126 -9.59 13.84 19.82
N GLU A 127 -9.28 12.66 19.32
CA GLU A 127 -8.30 12.48 18.26
C GLU A 127 -8.81 12.98 16.91
N ARG A 128 -10.11 12.78 16.64
CA ARG A 128 -10.76 13.38 15.46
C ARG A 128 -10.64 14.90 15.47
N GLN A 129 -10.90 15.56 16.61
CA GLN A 129 -10.76 16.99 16.77
C GLN A 129 -9.31 17.45 16.58
N GLN A 130 -8.33 16.71 17.11
CA GLN A 130 -6.92 17.02 16.89
C GLN A 130 -6.51 16.91 15.42
N LEU A 131 -7.01 15.90 14.70
CA LEU A 131 -6.77 15.75 13.26
C LEU A 131 -7.42 16.88 12.45
N GLN A 132 -8.63 17.29 12.79
CA GLN A 132 -9.31 18.43 12.18
C GLN A 132 -8.47 19.72 12.35
N LEU A 133 -8.02 20.02 13.56
CA LEU A 133 -7.16 21.16 13.85
C LEU A 133 -5.82 21.07 13.09
N LYS A 134 -5.21 19.90 13.05
CA LYS A 134 -3.91 19.68 12.41
C LYS A 134 -3.94 19.91 10.90
N TYR A 135 -5.01 19.51 10.24
CA TYR A 135 -5.16 19.61 8.79
C TYR A 135 -6.03 20.78 8.34
N MET A 136 -6.47 21.61 9.26
CA MET A 136 -7.33 22.79 9.01
C MET A 136 -8.65 22.45 8.28
N TYR A 137 -9.11 21.22 8.36
CA TYR A 137 -10.41 20.85 7.86
C TYR A 137 -11.49 21.29 8.83
N LYS A 138 -12.29 22.26 8.43
CA LYS A 138 -13.54 22.55 9.14
C LYS A 138 -14.54 21.48 8.75
N ILE A 139 -14.80 20.54 9.65
CA ILE A 139 -15.90 19.62 9.52
C ILE A 139 -17.08 20.24 10.24
N ASP A 140 -18.16 20.45 9.53
CA ASP A 140 -19.43 20.90 10.06
C ASP A 140 -20.23 19.66 10.47
N ASP A 141 -20.54 19.55 11.75
CA ASP A 141 -21.20 18.36 12.31
C ASP A 141 -22.64 18.20 11.80
N ASP A 142 -23.24 19.29 11.29
CA ASP A 142 -24.59 19.29 10.73
C ASP A 142 -24.61 18.85 9.26
N LYS A 143 -23.45 18.69 8.64
CA LYS A 143 -23.33 18.28 7.22
C LYS A 143 -22.96 16.83 7.07
N LYS A 144 -23.47 16.22 6.01
CA LYS A 144 -23.00 14.92 5.52
C LYS A 144 -21.90 15.12 4.50
N TYR A 145 -20.95 14.21 4.49
CA TYR A 145 -19.79 14.28 3.62
C TYR A 145 -19.76 13.10 2.66
N ILE A 146 -19.60 13.38 1.38
CA ILE A 146 -19.41 12.37 0.34
C ILE A 146 -17.95 12.40 -0.11
N LEU A 147 -17.23 11.28 0.11
CA LEU A 147 -15.85 11.13 -0.32
C LEU A 147 -15.81 10.44 -1.69
N TYR A 148 -15.41 11.17 -2.73
CA TYR A 148 -15.17 10.62 -4.06
C TYR A 148 -13.69 10.26 -4.23
N CYS A 149 -13.38 8.96 -4.20
CA CYS A 149 -12.03 8.43 -4.36
C CYS A 149 -11.92 7.54 -5.60
N PRO A 150 -11.82 8.12 -6.81
CA PRO A 150 -11.69 7.32 -8.03
C PRO A 150 -10.35 6.57 -8.02
N THR A 151 -10.37 5.33 -8.52
CA THR A 151 -9.14 4.55 -8.68
C THR A 151 -8.30 5.07 -9.84
N TRP A 152 -6.99 4.96 -9.69
CA TRP A 152 -6.03 5.27 -10.74
C TRP A 152 -6.22 4.37 -11.99
N ARG A 153 -6.10 4.94 -13.18
CA ARG A 153 -6.34 4.31 -14.49
C ARG A 153 -5.09 4.38 -15.37
N GLY A 154 -3.98 3.77 -15.01
CA GLY A 154 -2.78 3.58 -15.84
C GLY A 154 -2.41 4.77 -16.75
N ASN A 155 -1.94 4.48 -17.95
CA ASN A 155 -1.57 5.48 -18.96
C ASN A 155 -2.78 6.08 -19.71
N GLN A 156 -3.98 5.55 -19.51
CA GLN A 156 -5.22 6.03 -20.13
C GLN A 156 -5.84 7.20 -19.35
N ARG A 157 -5.03 8.17 -18.94
CA ARG A 157 -5.48 9.35 -18.18
C ARG A 157 -6.55 10.18 -18.90
N LYS A 158 -6.73 9.99 -20.22
CA LYS A 158 -7.66 10.76 -21.05
C LYS A 158 -9.11 10.26 -21.02
N GLU A 159 -9.36 9.04 -20.53
CA GLU A 159 -10.69 8.41 -20.56
C GLU A 159 -11.27 8.12 -19.18
N VAL A 160 -10.82 8.81 -18.15
CA VAL A 160 -11.49 8.70 -16.86
C VAL A 160 -12.83 9.39 -16.99
N THR A 161 -13.92 8.65 -16.95
CA THR A 161 -15.25 9.19 -16.75
C THR A 161 -15.25 9.93 -15.42
N GLN A 162 -14.94 11.21 -15.45
CA GLN A 162 -15.02 12.05 -14.26
C GLN A 162 -16.49 12.34 -14.01
N ILE A 163 -16.93 12.03 -12.80
CA ILE A 163 -18.22 12.52 -12.35
C ILE A 163 -18.14 14.05 -12.37
N ASN A 164 -19.05 14.70 -13.07
CA ASN A 164 -19.15 16.14 -12.99
C ASN A 164 -19.72 16.52 -11.60
N LEU A 165 -18.83 16.92 -10.71
CA LEU A 165 -19.21 17.25 -9.33
C LEU A 165 -20.21 18.40 -9.26
N LYS A 166 -20.17 19.37 -10.21
CA LYS A 166 -21.13 20.45 -10.27
C LYS A 166 -22.55 19.96 -10.61
N ASP A 167 -22.63 18.96 -11.47
CA ASP A 167 -23.94 18.37 -11.81
C ASP A 167 -24.43 17.49 -10.67
N LEU A 168 -23.53 16.75 -9.99
CA LEU A 168 -23.87 15.96 -8.82
C LEU A 168 -24.49 16.83 -7.72
N LEU A 169 -23.93 18.01 -7.45
CA LEU A 169 -24.43 18.92 -6.42
C LEU A 169 -25.87 19.36 -6.64
N LYS A 170 -26.37 19.40 -7.89
CA LYS A 170 -27.77 19.72 -8.18
C LYS A 170 -28.78 18.70 -7.68
N TYR A 171 -28.32 17.48 -7.42
CA TYR A 171 -29.16 16.35 -6.97
C TYR A 171 -28.97 16.01 -5.50
N LEU A 172 -28.08 16.70 -4.80
CA LEU A 172 -27.86 16.48 -3.38
C LEU A 172 -28.75 17.38 -2.53
N PRO A 173 -29.25 16.88 -1.39
CA PRO A 173 -29.91 17.71 -0.38
C PRO A 173 -28.99 18.83 0.14
N GLU A 174 -29.58 19.90 0.67
CA GLU A 174 -28.81 21.09 1.14
C GLU A 174 -27.84 20.80 2.29
N ASN A 175 -27.98 19.68 2.97
CA ASN A 175 -27.12 19.27 4.08
C ASN A 175 -25.89 18.43 3.66
N TYR A 176 -25.54 18.41 2.39
CA TYR A 176 -24.32 17.80 1.86
C TYR A 176 -23.29 18.84 1.45
#